data_9f899ff0e8783950c0e8302b5869d35e
#
_entry.id   9f899ff0e8783950c0e8302b5869d35e
#
_cell.length_a   1.000
_cell.length_b   1.000
_cell.length_c   1.000
_cell.angle_alpha   90.00
_cell.angle_beta   90.00
_cell.angle_gamma   90.00
#
_symmetry.space_group_name_H-M   'P 1'
#
loop_
_entity.id
_entity.type
_entity.pdbx_description
1 polymer ?
#
loop_
_entity_poly.entity_id
_entity_poly.type
_entity_poly.pdbx_seq_one_letter_code
_entity_poly.pdbx_strand_id
1 'polypeptide(L)'
;MNENLSILIVDDDPDIVDGILIILESRDYHLRTARDGLQCLDLLKEAVPDLLILDLLMPRMDGWGVIRKVRSDPRYEKMPIMILTTVIEDASRRRYELETGHSMDIQAYIEKPAKPGDLLEMVEKLSHWKK
;
A
#
# COMPACT_ATOMS: atom_id res chain seq x y z
N MET A 1 16.74 0.91 -19.82
CA MET A 1 15.43 1.45 -20.14
C MET A 1 14.49 1.34 -18.97
N ASN A 2 13.83 2.41 -18.67
CA ASN A 2 12.90 2.41 -17.56
C ASN A 2 11.51 2.03 -18.00
N GLU A 3 10.98 1.04 -17.36
CA GLU A 3 9.59 0.72 -17.54
C GLU A 3 8.80 1.52 -16.52
N ASN A 4 7.59 1.91 -16.89
CA ASN A 4 6.72 2.61 -15.98
C ASN A 4 6.25 1.64 -14.89
N LEU A 5 6.81 1.78 -13.71
CA LEU A 5 6.40 0.98 -12.58
C LEU A 5 4.98 1.38 -12.16
N SER A 6 4.19 0.40 -11.80
CA SER A 6 2.79 0.58 -11.45
C SER A 6 2.61 0.63 -9.95
N ILE A 7 1.92 1.67 -9.47
CA ILE A 7 1.68 1.87 -8.04
C ILE A 7 0.19 2.08 -7.81
N LEU A 8 -0.37 1.34 -6.86
CA LEU A 8 -1.76 1.52 -6.44
C LEU A 8 -1.77 2.17 -5.06
N ILE A 9 -2.45 3.31 -4.95
CA ILE A 9 -2.53 4.10 -3.73
C ILE A 9 -3.94 4.00 -3.16
N VAL A 10 -4.06 3.54 -1.91
CA VAL A 10 -5.37 3.27 -1.30
C VAL A 10 -5.50 4.07 -0.01
N ASP A 11 -6.39 5.06 -0.01
CA ASP A 11 -6.67 5.91 1.14
C ASP A 11 -8.04 6.55 0.91
N ASP A 12 -8.84 6.66 1.96
CA ASP A 12 -10.18 7.23 1.85
C ASP A 12 -10.17 8.78 1.91
N ASP A 13 -9.05 9.39 2.24
CA ASP A 13 -8.92 10.83 2.30
C ASP A 13 -8.38 11.37 0.98
N PRO A 14 -9.22 12.08 0.19
CA PRO A 14 -8.79 12.58 -1.12
C PRO A 14 -7.62 13.56 -1.04
N ASP A 15 -7.49 14.32 0.06
CA ASP A 15 -6.38 15.25 0.20
C ASP A 15 -5.06 14.51 0.38
N ILE A 16 -5.07 13.39 1.10
CA ILE A 16 -3.89 12.54 1.26
C ILE A 16 -3.51 11.95 -0.08
N VAL A 17 -4.48 11.40 -0.82
CA VAL A 17 -4.24 10.80 -2.13
C VAL A 17 -3.67 11.85 -3.09
N ASP A 18 -4.27 13.03 -3.14
CA ASP A 18 -3.79 14.10 -4.02
C ASP A 18 -2.37 14.51 -3.69
N GLY A 19 -2.06 14.61 -2.40
CA GLY A 19 -0.70 14.94 -1.97
C GLY A 19 0.32 13.89 -2.41
N ILE A 20 -0.03 12.63 -2.28
CA ILE A 20 0.85 11.54 -2.70
C ILE A 20 1.03 11.55 -4.22
N LEU A 21 -0.07 11.76 -4.96
CA LEU A 21 0.00 11.84 -6.42
C LEU A 21 0.94 12.95 -6.88
N ILE A 22 0.85 14.12 -6.26
CA ILE A 22 1.71 15.24 -6.60
C ILE A 22 3.18 14.87 -6.40
N ILE A 23 3.49 14.22 -5.29
CA ILE A 23 4.86 13.79 -5.00
C ILE A 23 5.34 12.79 -6.05
N LEU A 24 4.50 11.79 -6.34
CA LEU A 24 4.90 10.69 -7.23
C LEU A 24 4.90 11.08 -8.69
N GLU A 25 4.14 12.09 -9.09
CA GLU A 25 4.11 12.58 -10.47
C GLU A 25 5.46 13.14 -10.93
N SER A 26 6.36 13.45 -9.99
CA SER A 26 7.70 13.87 -10.35
C SER A 26 8.53 12.73 -10.95
N ARG A 27 8.03 11.50 -10.87
CA ARG A 27 8.63 10.32 -11.46
C ARG A 27 7.69 9.76 -12.54
N ASP A 28 8.20 8.85 -13.33
CA ASP A 28 7.47 8.27 -14.44
C ASP A 28 6.77 6.98 -14.02
N TYR A 29 5.88 7.09 -13.04
CA TYR A 29 5.11 5.95 -12.52
C TYR A 29 3.72 5.91 -13.16
N HIS A 30 3.19 4.68 -13.29
CA HIS A 30 1.80 4.48 -13.66
C HIS A 30 1.00 4.40 -12.37
N LEU A 31 0.15 5.39 -12.12
CA LEU A 31 -0.53 5.55 -10.83
C LEU A 31 -2.01 5.23 -10.93
N ARG A 32 -2.51 4.43 -10.01
CA ARG A 32 -3.95 4.17 -9.84
C ARG A 32 -4.30 4.43 -8.39
N THR A 33 -5.56 4.75 -8.13
CA THR A 33 -6.01 5.06 -6.78
C THR A 33 -7.30 4.31 -6.44
N ALA A 34 -7.49 4.02 -5.16
CA ALA A 34 -8.71 3.45 -4.61
C ALA A 34 -9.05 4.17 -3.31
N ARG A 35 -10.33 4.25 -2.98
CA ARG A 35 -10.79 4.98 -1.81
C ARG A 35 -11.13 4.08 -0.63
N ASP A 36 -11.17 2.78 -0.84
CA ASP A 36 -11.44 1.83 0.25
C ASP A 36 -10.91 0.46 -0.16
N GLY A 37 -10.98 -0.47 0.80
CA GLY A 37 -10.44 -1.80 0.59
C GLY A 37 -11.17 -2.60 -0.48
N LEU A 38 -12.48 -2.41 -0.63
CA LEU A 38 -13.23 -3.15 -1.64
C LEU A 38 -12.82 -2.72 -3.04
N GLN A 39 -12.71 -1.41 -3.26
CA GLN A 39 -12.22 -0.89 -4.53
C GLN A 39 -10.79 -1.34 -4.81
N CYS A 40 -9.97 -1.36 -3.76
CA CYS A 40 -8.60 -1.85 -3.86
C CYS A 40 -8.57 -3.28 -4.42
N LEU A 41 -9.37 -4.16 -3.83
CA LEU A 41 -9.38 -5.56 -4.27
C LEU A 41 -9.86 -5.70 -5.70
N ASP A 42 -10.83 -4.88 -6.13
CA ASP A 42 -11.30 -4.91 -7.52
C ASP A 42 -10.19 -4.49 -8.47
N LEU A 43 -9.44 -3.45 -8.12
CA LEU A 43 -8.35 -2.98 -8.98
C LEU A 43 -7.19 -3.97 -9.02
N LEU A 44 -6.93 -4.68 -7.93
CA LEU A 44 -5.90 -5.72 -7.92
C LEU A 44 -6.24 -6.85 -8.88
N LYS A 45 -7.53 -7.18 -9.03
CA LYS A 45 -7.95 -8.21 -9.99
C LYS A 45 -7.70 -7.80 -11.43
N GLU A 46 -7.74 -6.50 -11.70
CA GLU A 46 -7.49 -6.00 -13.06
C GLU A 46 -6.01 -6.08 -13.41
N ALA A 47 -5.15 -5.66 -12.50
CA ALA A 47 -3.71 -5.72 -12.71
C ALA A 47 -3.00 -5.60 -11.37
N VAL A 48 -2.00 -6.45 -11.14
CA VAL A 48 -1.20 -6.41 -9.92
C VAL A 48 -0.16 -5.31 -10.04
N PRO A 49 -0.14 -4.34 -9.10
CA PRO A 49 0.85 -3.27 -9.14
C PRO A 49 2.22 -3.76 -8.70
N ASP A 50 3.23 -2.97 -9.00
CA ASP A 50 4.58 -3.23 -8.49
C ASP A 50 4.71 -2.83 -7.03
N LEU A 51 3.81 -1.97 -6.54
CA LEU A 51 3.79 -1.54 -5.14
C LEU A 51 2.37 -1.15 -4.76
N LEU A 52 1.93 -1.60 -3.59
CA LEU A 52 0.67 -1.18 -2.98
C LEU A 52 0.97 -0.25 -1.81
N ILE A 53 0.45 0.98 -1.87
CA ILE A 53 0.52 1.93 -0.76
C ILE A 53 -0.87 1.94 -0.13
N LEU A 54 -0.96 1.59 1.15
CA LEU A 54 -2.22 1.23 1.78
C LEU A 54 -2.39 1.91 3.13
N ASP A 55 -3.50 2.65 3.27
CA ASP A 55 -3.92 3.18 4.56
C ASP A 55 -4.57 2.06 5.38
N LEU A 56 -4.35 2.06 6.67
CA LEU A 56 -4.93 1.03 7.54
C LEU A 56 -6.36 1.35 7.96
N LEU A 57 -6.69 2.62 8.12
CA LEU A 57 -7.99 3.03 8.67
C LEU A 57 -8.87 3.60 7.55
N MET A 58 -9.77 2.76 7.06
CA MET A 58 -10.70 3.15 5.99
C MET A 58 -12.08 2.58 6.29
N PRO A 59 -13.14 3.19 5.73
CA PRO A 59 -14.48 2.62 5.88
C PRO A 59 -14.66 1.36 5.05
N ARG A 60 -15.67 0.60 5.37
CA ARG A 60 -16.09 -0.65 4.73
C ARG A 60 -15.10 -1.77 4.92
N MET A 61 -13.98 -1.76 4.22
CA MET A 61 -12.91 -2.72 4.46
C MET A 61 -11.63 -1.95 4.71
N ASP A 62 -11.10 -2.08 5.92
CA ASP A 62 -9.87 -1.38 6.30
C ASP A 62 -8.64 -2.07 5.71
N GLY A 63 -7.47 -1.44 5.95
CA GLY A 63 -6.23 -1.97 5.40
C GLY A 63 -5.87 -3.36 5.92
N TRP A 64 -6.24 -3.66 7.16
CA TRP A 64 -6.01 -4.99 7.72
C TRP A 64 -6.77 -6.06 6.95
N GLY A 65 -8.02 -5.75 6.56
CA GLY A 65 -8.82 -6.66 5.75
C GLY A 65 -8.21 -6.90 4.38
N VAL A 66 -7.68 -5.84 3.77
CA VAL A 66 -6.98 -5.96 2.48
C VAL A 66 -5.77 -6.87 2.62
N ILE A 67 -4.92 -6.63 3.64
CA ILE A 67 -3.72 -7.43 3.85
C ILE A 67 -4.06 -8.90 4.03
N ARG A 68 -5.09 -9.19 4.83
CA ARG A 68 -5.51 -10.57 5.06
C ARG A 68 -5.87 -11.26 3.75
N LYS A 69 -6.62 -10.56 2.90
CA LYS A 69 -7.04 -11.14 1.63
C LYS A 69 -5.88 -11.32 0.65
N VAL A 70 -5.02 -10.32 0.51
CA VAL A 70 -3.93 -10.41 -0.47
C VAL A 70 -2.88 -11.42 -0.04
N ARG A 71 -2.59 -11.53 1.24
CA ARG A 71 -1.58 -12.50 1.70
C ARG A 71 -2.08 -13.95 1.67
N SER A 72 -3.37 -14.15 1.57
CA SER A 72 -3.93 -15.49 1.41
C SER A 72 -4.11 -15.88 -0.06
N ASP A 73 -3.81 -14.99 -0.99
CA ASP A 73 -3.97 -15.23 -2.43
C ASP A 73 -2.60 -15.34 -3.08
N PRO A 74 -2.27 -16.50 -3.70
CA PRO A 74 -0.96 -16.68 -4.33
C PRO A 74 -0.60 -15.62 -5.37
N ARG A 75 -1.60 -15.00 -6.01
CA ARG A 75 -1.33 -13.97 -7.01
C ARG A 75 -0.63 -12.75 -6.43
N TYR A 76 -0.83 -12.49 -5.14
CA TYR A 76 -0.35 -11.27 -4.50
C TYR A 76 0.66 -11.53 -3.38
N GLU A 77 1.07 -12.77 -3.18
CA GLU A 77 1.89 -13.10 -2.01
C GLU A 77 3.24 -12.39 -2.00
N LYS A 78 3.74 -12.03 -3.16
CA LYS A 78 5.04 -11.36 -3.28
C LYS A 78 4.94 -9.86 -3.56
N MET A 79 3.72 -9.34 -3.63
CA MET A 79 3.52 -7.92 -3.89
C MET A 79 3.99 -7.09 -2.70
N PRO A 80 4.91 -6.14 -2.91
CA PRO A 80 5.34 -5.30 -1.79
C PRO A 80 4.21 -4.37 -1.34
N ILE A 81 4.09 -4.21 -0.02
CA ILE A 81 3.08 -3.35 0.59
C ILE A 81 3.77 -2.34 1.50
N MET A 82 3.45 -1.07 1.29
CA MET A 82 3.86 0.01 2.18
C MET A 82 2.62 0.54 2.89
N ILE A 83 2.65 0.54 4.21
CA ILE A 83 1.56 1.06 5.02
C ILE A 83 1.77 2.56 5.22
N LEU A 84 0.71 3.32 4.98
CA LEU A 84 0.69 4.76 5.22
C LEU A 84 -0.38 5.01 6.28
N THR A 85 0.03 5.51 7.45
CA THR A 85 -0.89 5.63 8.59
C THR A 85 -0.54 6.80 9.48
N THR A 86 -1.55 7.31 10.21
CA THR A 86 -1.33 8.37 11.18
C THR A 86 -0.66 7.85 12.44
N VAL A 87 -0.89 6.58 12.77
CA VAL A 87 -0.31 5.95 13.96
C VAL A 87 0.11 4.53 13.63
N ILE A 88 1.37 4.22 13.91
CA ILE A 88 1.88 2.86 13.77
C ILE A 88 1.70 2.18 15.12
N GLU A 89 0.79 1.23 15.19
CA GLU A 89 0.45 0.56 16.43
C GLU A 89 0.92 -0.89 16.42
N ASP A 90 1.87 -1.21 17.30
CA ASP A 90 2.33 -2.57 17.47
C ASP A 90 1.22 -3.50 17.97
N ALA A 91 0.31 -2.96 18.77
CA ALA A 91 -0.80 -3.76 19.29
C ALA A 91 -1.72 -4.25 18.18
N SER A 92 -2.02 -3.40 17.20
CA SER A 92 -2.86 -3.78 16.07
C SER A 92 -2.18 -4.84 15.21
N ARG A 93 -0.88 -4.70 15.01
CA ARG A 93 -0.10 -5.68 14.26
C ARG A 93 -0.11 -7.03 14.96
N ARG A 94 0.10 -7.03 16.28
CA ARG A 94 0.10 -8.26 17.06
C ARG A 94 -1.25 -8.94 17.01
N ARG A 95 -2.33 -8.14 17.08
CA ARG A 95 -3.68 -8.70 16.98
C ARG A 95 -3.88 -9.40 15.65
N TYR A 96 -3.49 -8.74 14.57
CA TYR A 96 -3.59 -9.33 13.24
C TYR A 96 -2.85 -10.67 13.17
N GLU A 97 -1.62 -10.70 13.66
CA GLU A 97 -0.81 -11.91 13.62
C GLU A 97 -1.39 -13.04 14.46
N LEU A 98 -1.96 -12.69 15.62
CA LEU A 98 -2.60 -13.69 16.48
C LEU A 98 -3.88 -14.23 15.86
N GLU A 99 -4.70 -13.37 15.27
CA GLU A 99 -5.98 -13.77 14.69
C GLU A 99 -5.81 -14.60 13.42
N THR A 100 -4.82 -14.30 12.61
CA THR A 100 -4.62 -14.95 11.33
C THR A 100 -3.60 -16.08 11.37
N GLY A 101 -2.74 -16.10 12.38
CA GLY A 101 -1.62 -17.04 12.44
C GLY A 101 -0.51 -16.74 11.46
N HIS A 102 -0.57 -15.57 10.80
CA HIS A 102 0.42 -15.16 9.80
C HIS A 102 1.04 -13.83 10.19
N SER A 103 2.29 -13.61 9.79
CA SER A 103 2.87 -12.29 9.89
C SER A 103 2.25 -11.41 8.81
N MET A 104 2.29 -10.09 9.00
CA MET A 104 1.73 -9.16 8.02
C MET A 104 2.50 -9.13 6.71
N ASP A 105 3.79 -9.44 6.79
CA ASP A 105 4.64 -9.43 5.61
C ASP A 105 4.57 -8.08 4.88
N ILE A 106 4.83 -7.03 5.63
CA ILE A 106 4.82 -5.65 5.16
C ILE A 106 6.25 -5.17 5.00
N GLN A 107 6.54 -4.52 3.88
CA GLN A 107 7.89 -4.10 3.56
C GLN A 107 8.25 -2.75 4.16
N ALA A 108 7.27 -1.88 4.41
CA ALA A 108 7.56 -0.56 4.98
C ALA A 108 6.34 0.06 5.61
N TYR A 109 6.59 0.97 6.56
CA TYR A 109 5.58 1.83 7.17
C TYR A 109 6.03 3.27 7.01
N ILE A 110 5.10 4.15 6.66
CA ILE A 110 5.35 5.59 6.65
C ILE A 110 4.23 6.28 7.40
N GLU A 111 4.60 7.12 8.36
CA GLU A 111 3.63 7.86 9.15
C GLU A 111 3.16 9.09 8.39
N LYS A 112 1.86 9.38 8.45
CA LYS A 112 1.28 10.57 7.83
C LYS A 112 1.56 11.80 8.68
N PRO A 113 1.78 12.97 8.07
CA PRO A 113 1.90 13.19 6.63
C PRO A 113 3.26 12.73 6.12
N ALA A 114 3.26 12.07 4.98
CA ALA A 114 4.51 11.58 4.40
C ALA A 114 5.35 12.74 3.89
N LYS A 115 6.63 12.74 4.24
CA LYS A 115 7.57 13.74 3.72
C LYS A 115 7.93 13.35 2.29
N PRO A 116 7.91 14.29 1.35
CA PRO A 116 8.13 13.96 -0.06
C PRO A 116 9.41 13.17 -0.34
N GLY A 117 10.52 13.58 0.25
CA GLY A 117 11.78 12.88 0.04
C GLY A 117 11.76 11.45 0.58
N ASP A 118 11.19 11.26 1.76
CA ASP A 118 11.10 9.94 2.37
C ASP A 118 10.19 9.02 1.55
N LEU A 119 9.07 9.56 1.08
CA LEU A 119 8.14 8.78 0.27
C LEU A 119 8.78 8.35 -1.04
N LEU A 120 9.42 9.27 -1.75
CA LEU A 120 10.06 8.95 -3.03
C LEU A 120 11.17 7.91 -2.86
N GLU A 121 11.98 8.06 -1.84
CA GLU A 121 13.06 7.12 -1.57
C GLU A 121 12.53 5.72 -1.29
N MET A 122 11.51 5.63 -0.46
CA MET A 122 10.92 4.33 -0.09
C MET A 122 10.20 3.70 -1.28
N VAL A 123 9.46 4.50 -2.04
CA VAL A 123 8.75 4.00 -3.22
C VAL A 123 9.75 3.44 -4.24
N GLU A 124 10.83 4.16 -4.50
CA GLU A 124 11.83 3.69 -5.45
C GLU A 124 12.45 2.37 -4.99
N LYS A 125 12.79 2.29 -3.71
CA LYS A 125 13.38 1.08 -3.15
C LYS A 125 12.44 -0.12 -3.26
N LEU A 126 11.17 0.07 -2.91
CA LEU A 126 10.20 -1.03 -2.90
C LEU A 126 9.72 -1.41 -4.29
N SER A 127 9.65 -0.44 -5.21
CA SER A 127 9.24 -0.72 -6.59
C SER A 127 10.20 -1.67 -7.29
N HIS A 128 11.44 -1.73 -6.82
CA HIS A 128 12.44 -2.64 -7.36
C HIS A 128 12.69 -3.84 -6.43
N TRP A 129 11.75 -4.11 -5.54
CA TRP A 129 11.86 -5.19 -4.57
C TRP A 129 11.97 -6.54 -5.27
N LYS A 130 12.96 -7.32 -4.88
CA LYS A 130 13.17 -8.67 -5.43
C LYS A 130 12.26 -9.64 -4.70
N LYS A 131 11.44 -10.32 -5.44
CA LYS A 131 10.44 -11.24 -4.89
C LYS A 131 10.93 -12.68 -4.89
#